data_269491efe0d666304933a7f3f5ee23fc
#
_entry.id   269491efe0d666304933a7f3f5ee23fc
#
_cell.length_a   1.000
_cell.length_b   1.000
_cell.length_c   1.000
_cell.angle_alpha   90.00
_cell.angle_beta   90.00
_cell.angle_gamma   90.00
#
_symmetry.space_group_name_H-M   'P 1'
#
loop_
_entity.id
_entity.type
_entity.pdbx_description
1 polymer ?
#
loop_
_entity_poly.entity_id
_entity_poly.type
_entity_poly.pdbx_seq_one_letter_code
_entity_poly.pdbx_strand_id
1 'polypeptide(L)'
;MPETVAAVPRMVGAMLTHLRALRRMEDDGGWIRTLMEEAENERLHLMTFIEIARSSLLERWLIITVQWVFWIAFFLLYLVSRRTAHRVVGYFEEEAVLSYTLYLQEIDEGRAVNVAALPSPGIIGNWRMTPPCAT
;
A
#
# COMPACT_ATOMS: atom_id res chain seq x y z
N MET A 1 0.78 9.99 -7.10
CA MET A 1 -0.08 8.85 -6.74
C MET A 1 0.75 7.57 -6.59
N PRO A 2 1.75 7.53 -5.68
CA PRO A 2 2.57 6.34 -5.44
C PRO A 2 1.78 5.20 -4.78
N GLU A 3 0.68 5.50 -4.10
CA GLU A 3 -0.12 4.55 -3.31
C GLU A 3 -0.74 3.43 -4.16
N THR A 4 -1.14 3.72 -5.40
CA THR A 4 -1.65 2.71 -6.34
C THR A 4 -0.59 1.68 -6.71
N VAL A 5 0.67 2.11 -6.76
CA VAL A 5 1.81 1.25 -7.05
C VAL A 5 2.28 0.53 -5.80
N ALA A 6 2.21 1.17 -4.62
CA ALA A 6 2.63 0.62 -3.34
C ALA A 6 1.80 -0.61 -2.89
N ALA A 7 0.51 -0.65 -3.21
CA ALA A 7 -0.35 -1.80 -2.92
C ALA A 7 -0.01 -3.06 -3.74
N VAL A 8 0.58 -2.90 -4.94
CA VAL A 8 0.85 -4.01 -5.87
C VAL A 8 1.74 -5.10 -5.28
N PRO A 9 2.91 -4.78 -4.66
CA PRO A 9 3.77 -5.81 -4.08
C PRO A 9 3.07 -6.68 -3.03
N ARG A 10 2.25 -6.05 -2.19
CA ARG A 10 1.51 -6.72 -1.12
C ARG A 10 0.43 -7.65 -1.68
N MET A 11 -0.31 -7.20 -2.69
CA MET A 11 -1.31 -8.02 -3.37
C MET A 11 -0.69 -9.22 -4.10
N VAL A 12 0.41 -9.01 -4.82
CA VAL A 12 1.15 -10.09 -5.52
C VAL A 12 1.70 -11.08 -4.49
N GLY A 13 2.31 -10.60 -3.40
CA GLY A 13 2.83 -11.43 -2.33
C GLY A 13 1.74 -12.28 -1.66
N ALA A 14 0.59 -11.68 -1.32
CA ALA A 14 -0.54 -12.38 -0.74
C ALA A 14 -1.09 -13.46 -1.67
N MET A 15 -1.31 -13.12 -2.94
CA MET A 15 -1.82 -14.06 -3.96
C MET A 15 -0.89 -15.26 -4.12
N LEU A 16 0.41 -15.04 -4.31
CA LEU A 16 1.37 -16.13 -4.52
C LEU A 16 1.59 -16.96 -3.27
N THR A 17 1.53 -16.35 -2.08
CA THR A 17 1.57 -17.08 -0.80
C THR A 17 0.33 -17.94 -0.63
N HIS A 18 -0.85 -17.43 -0.96
CA HIS A 18 -2.10 -18.17 -0.90
C HIS A 18 -2.08 -19.39 -1.85
N LEU A 19 -1.68 -19.20 -3.11
CA LEU A 19 -1.57 -20.29 -4.08
C LEU A 19 -0.54 -21.35 -3.65
N ARG A 20 0.54 -20.94 -2.98
CA ARG A 20 1.52 -21.87 -2.42
C ARG A 20 0.95 -22.65 -1.24
N ALA A 21 0.30 -21.98 -0.29
CA ALA A 21 -0.33 -22.61 0.88
C ALA A 21 -1.36 -23.66 0.45
N LEU A 22 -2.23 -23.32 -0.50
CA LEU A 22 -3.21 -24.27 -1.04
C LEU A 22 -2.55 -25.48 -1.71
N ARG A 23 -1.54 -25.25 -2.55
CA ARG A 23 -0.87 -26.36 -3.26
C ARG A 23 -0.09 -27.28 -2.35
N ARG A 24 0.44 -26.78 -1.25
CA ARG A 24 1.23 -27.55 -0.30
C ARG A 24 0.43 -28.03 0.92
N MET A 25 -0.81 -27.53 1.08
CA MET A 25 -1.62 -27.73 2.28
C MET A 25 -0.87 -27.33 3.57
N GLU A 26 -0.11 -26.23 3.47
CA GLU A 26 0.66 -25.66 4.58
C GLU A 26 -0.03 -24.38 5.08
N ASP A 27 0.07 -24.13 6.40
CA ASP A 27 -0.34 -22.88 7.01
C ASP A 27 0.57 -21.73 6.52
N ASP A 28 -0.01 -20.58 6.26
CA ASP A 28 0.71 -19.38 5.85
C ASP A 28 1.28 -18.55 7.02
N GLY A 29 1.02 -18.96 8.26
CA GLY A 29 1.46 -18.25 9.46
C GLY A 29 0.86 -16.84 9.61
N GLY A 30 -0.29 -16.57 8.98
CA GLY A 30 -0.97 -15.27 9.03
C GLY A 30 -0.46 -14.24 8.02
N TRP A 31 0.53 -14.58 7.19
CA TRP A 31 1.13 -13.66 6.22
C TRP A 31 0.13 -13.13 5.17
N ILE A 32 -0.79 -13.97 4.71
CA ILE A 32 -1.80 -13.55 3.72
C ILE A 32 -2.65 -12.44 4.32
N ARG A 33 -3.10 -12.61 5.55
CA ARG A 33 -3.93 -11.63 6.24
C ARG A 33 -3.19 -10.31 6.41
N THR A 34 -1.96 -10.33 6.91
CA THR A 34 -1.14 -9.13 7.10
C THR A 34 -0.93 -8.37 5.80
N LEU A 35 -0.56 -9.06 4.72
CA LEU A 35 -0.35 -8.45 3.40
C LEU A 35 -1.64 -7.86 2.83
N MET A 36 -2.79 -8.47 3.07
CA MET A 36 -4.09 -7.96 2.62
C MET A 36 -4.54 -6.75 3.43
N GLU A 37 -4.31 -6.73 4.74
CA GLU A 37 -4.59 -5.57 5.60
C GLU A 37 -3.74 -4.36 5.19
N GLU A 38 -2.46 -4.57 4.87
CA GLU A 38 -1.60 -3.51 4.34
C GLU A 38 -2.05 -3.01 2.98
N ALA A 39 -2.43 -3.92 2.06
CA ALA A 39 -2.97 -3.53 0.75
C ALA A 39 -4.27 -2.72 0.87
N GLU A 40 -5.13 -3.07 1.83
CA GLU A 40 -6.35 -2.32 2.12
C GLU A 40 -6.05 -0.92 2.69
N ASN A 41 -5.04 -0.80 3.54
CA ASN A 41 -4.58 0.49 4.05
C ASN A 41 -4.10 1.42 2.91
N GLU A 42 -3.30 0.90 1.97
CA GLU A 42 -2.89 1.64 0.77
C GLU A 42 -4.09 2.07 -0.10
N ARG A 43 -5.10 1.21 -0.19
CA ARG A 43 -6.35 1.55 -0.90
C ARG A 43 -7.07 2.73 -0.24
N LEU A 44 -7.12 2.77 1.09
CA LEU A 44 -7.73 3.89 1.83
C LEU A 44 -6.97 5.20 1.60
N HIS A 45 -5.64 5.15 1.58
CA HIS A 45 -4.81 6.31 1.23
C HIS A 45 -5.13 6.79 -0.20
N LEU A 46 -5.21 5.87 -1.15
CA LEU A 46 -5.57 6.20 -2.53
C LEU A 46 -6.94 6.87 -2.63
N MET A 47 -7.95 6.36 -1.93
CA MET A 47 -9.30 6.96 -1.94
C MET A 47 -9.28 8.40 -1.42
N THR A 48 -8.51 8.67 -0.37
CA THR A 48 -8.30 10.01 0.16
C THR A 48 -7.68 10.93 -0.89
N PHE A 49 -6.65 10.48 -1.59
CA PHE A 49 -5.99 11.27 -2.64
C PHE A 49 -6.89 11.51 -3.86
N ILE A 50 -7.71 10.55 -4.24
CA ILE A 50 -8.67 10.71 -5.35
C ILE A 50 -9.68 11.80 -5.01
N GLU A 51 -10.17 11.84 -3.78
CA GLU A 51 -11.11 12.86 -3.31
C GLU A 51 -10.50 14.28 -3.35
N ILE A 52 -9.24 14.40 -2.94
CA ILE A 52 -8.53 15.69 -2.92
C ILE A 52 -8.15 16.15 -4.34
N ALA A 53 -7.60 15.26 -5.16
CA ALA A 53 -6.92 15.62 -6.40
C ALA A 53 -7.87 15.88 -7.58
N ARG A 54 -9.12 15.40 -7.54
CA ARG A 54 -10.10 15.50 -8.64
C ARG A 54 -9.46 15.24 -10.02
N SER A 55 -8.70 14.15 -10.13
CA SER A 55 -7.88 13.84 -11.30
C SER A 55 -8.71 13.76 -12.60
N SER A 56 -8.14 14.28 -13.69
CA SER A 56 -8.73 14.23 -15.02
C SER A 56 -8.78 12.79 -15.56
N LEU A 57 -9.60 12.53 -16.58
CA LEU A 57 -9.71 11.20 -17.18
C LEU A 57 -8.38 10.71 -17.76
N LEU A 58 -7.58 11.61 -18.32
CA LEU A 58 -6.28 11.29 -18.91
C LEU A 58 -5.28 10.86 -17.82
N GLU A 59 -5.25 11.56 -16.69
CA GLU A 59 -4.42 11.19 -15.54
C GLU A 59 -4.82 9.83 -14.97
N ARG A 60 -6.12 9.54 -14.90
CA ARG A 60 -6.62 8.23 -14.47
C ARG A 60 -6.14 7.10 -15.38
N TRP A 61 -6.23 7.29 -16.69
CA TRP A 61 -5.73 6.31 -17.66
C TRP A 61 -4.22 6.11 -17.56
N LEU A 62 -3.46 7.20 -17.37
CA LEU A 62 -2.02 7.12 -17.16
C LEU A 62 -1.68 6.30 -15.90
N ILE A 63 -2.36 6.60 -14.79
CA ILE A 63 -2.15 5.89 -13.52
C ILE A 63 -2.47 4.40 -13.67
N ILE A 64 -3.59 4.05 -14.30
CA ILE A 64 -3.99 2.66 -14.54
C ILE A 64 -2.93 1.94 -15.40
N THR A 65 -2.43 2.59 -16.44
CA THR A 65 -1.40 2.02 -17.31
C THR A 65 -0.11 1.74 -16.54
N VAL A 66 0.38 2.72 -15.77
CA VAL A 66 1.57 2.58 -14.93
C VAL A 66 1.38 1.46 -13.91
N GLN A 67 0.21 1.39 -13.27
CA GLN A 67 -0.11 0.33 -12.31
C GLN A 67 -0.05 -1.06 -12.94
N TRP A 68 -0.62 -1.25 -14.14
CA TRP A 68 -0.58 -2.52 -14.85
C TRP A 68 0.85 -2.92 -15.25
N VAL A 69 1.62 -1.98 -15.79
CA VAL A 69 3.04 -2.22 -16.15
C VAL A 69 3.83 -2.64 -14.91
N PHE A 70 3.67 -1.91 -13.82
CA PHE A 70 4.35 -2.23 -12.56
C PHE A 70 3.90 -3.59 -12.00
N TRP A 71 2.60 -3.90 -12.05
CA TRP A 71 2.07 -5.17 -11.59
C TRP A 71 2.72 -6.34 -12.35
N ILE A 72 2.74 -6.28 -13.68
CA ILE A 72 3.35 -7.33 -14.51
C ILE A 72 4.85 -7.45 -14.21
N ALA A 73 5.57 -6.33 -14.18
CA ALA A 73 7.01 -6.32 -13.91
C ALA A 73 7.33 -6.90 -12.52
N PHE A 74 6.59 -6.49 -11.49
CA PHE A 74 6.78 -6.98 -10.14
C PHE A 74 6.39 -8.46 -10.00
N PHE A 75 5.32 -8.89 -10.63
CA PHE A 75 4.91 -10.28 -10.67
C PHE A 75 6.00 -11.17 -11.27
N LEU A 76 6.54 -10.78 -12.44
CA LEU A 76 7.63 -11.51 -13.07
C LEU A 76 8.90 -11.51 -12.20
N LEU A 77 9.25 -10.38 -11.60
CA LEU A 77 10.37 -10.29 -10.67
C LEU A 77 10.18 -11.24 -9.48
N TYR A 78 8.97 -11.31 -8.92
CA TYR A 78 8.66 -12.19 -7.80
C TYR A 78 8.77 -13.67 -8.18
N LEU A 79 8.37 -14.05 -9.40
CA LEU A 79 8.53 -15.42 -9.91
C LEU A 79 10.00 -15.80 -10.10
N VAL A 80 10.82 -14.87 -10.60
CA VAL A 80 12.25 -15.10 -10.85
C VAL A 80 13.03 -15.13 -9.53
N SER A 81 12.81 -14.13 -8.66
CA SER A 81 13.55 -13.99 -7.41
C SER A 81 12.73 -13.28 -6.34
N ARG A 82 12.13 -14.05 -5.43
CA ARG A 82 11.43 -13.50 -4.27
C ARG A 82 12.32 -12.59 -3.43
N ARG A 83 13.59 -13.00 -3.24
CA ARG A 83 14.54 -12.24 -2.43
C ARG A 83 14.75 -10.83 -3.01
N THR A 84 14.90 -10.73 -4.32
CA THR A 84 15.05 -9.45 -5.01
C THR A 84 13.77 -8.63 -4.93
N ALA A 85 12.61 -9.26 -5.13
CA ALA A 85 11.32 -8.59 -5.02
C ALA A 85 11.11 -7.96 -3.62
N HIS A 86 11.35 -8.72 -2.55
CA HIS A 86 11.28 -8.18 -1.17
C HIS A 86 12.29 -7.07 -0.91
N ARG A 87 13.48 -7.15 -1.50
CA ARG A 87 14.49 -6.11 -1.36
C ARG A 87 14.06 -4.80 -2.05
N VAL A 88 13.42 -4.90 -3.21
CA VAL A 88 12.85 -3.74 -3.92
C VAL A 88 11.76 -3.07 -3.07
N VAL A 89 10.88 -3.85 -2.45
CA VAL A 89 9.88 -3.30 -1.51
C VAL A 89 10.56 -2.60 -0.34
N GLY A 90 11.57 -3.22 0.27
CA GLY A 90 12.33 -2.61 1.35
C GLY A 90 12.91 -1.24 0.97
N TYR A 91 13.48 -1.10 -0.22
CA TYR A 91 13.95 0.20 -0.71
C TYR A 91 12.84 1.24 -0.85
N PHE A 92 11.66 0.85 -1.32
CA PHE A 92 10.54 1.78 -1.41
C PHE A 92 10.07 2.25 -0.04
N GLU A 93 10.05 1.36 0.95
CA GLU A 93 9.69 1.70 2.32
C GLU A 93 10.75 2.64 2.95
N GLU A 94 12.04 2.37 2.75
CA GLU A 94 13.13 3.23 3.23
C GLU A 94 13.04 4.64 2.63
N GLU A 95 12.81 4.77 1.33
CA GLU A 95 12.62 6.05 0.65
C GLU A 95 11.36 6.78 1.13
N ALA A 96 10.27 6.04 1.36
CA ALA A 96 9.05 6.62 1.92
C ALA A 96 9.30 7.20 3.32
N VAL A 97 9.97 6.46 4.21
CA VAL A 97 10.32 6.93 5.56
C VAL A 97 11.19 8.17 5.48
N LEU A 98 12.19 8.20 4.61
CA LEU A 98 13.06 9.36 4.42
C LEU A 98 12.25 10.59 3.95
N SER A 99 11.40 10.42 2.93
CA SER A 99 10.57 11.48 2.38
C SER A 99 9.61 12.07 3.42
N TYR A 100 8.94 11.22 4.19
CA TYR A 100 8.05 11.67 5.25
C TYR A 100 8.80 12.37 6.38
N THR A 101 9.98 11.89 6.74
CA THR A 101 10.82 12.51 7.78
C THR A 101 11.26 13.91 7.36
N LEU A 102 11.71 14.07 6.12
CA LEU A 102 12.08 15.37 5.56
C LEU A 102 10.88 16.34 5.51
N TYR A 103 9.70 15.84 5.12
CA TYR A 103 8.49 16.65 5.09
C TYR A 103 8.07 17.12 6.51
N LEU A 104 8.17 16.25 7.52
CA LEU A 104 7.92 16.61 8.89
C LEU A 104 8.89 17.70 9.39
N GLN A 105 10.17 17.61 9.04
CA GLN A 105 11.14 18.64 9.35
C GLN A 105 10.79 19.99 8.71
N GLU A 106 10.29 19.99 7.46
CA GLU A 106 9.83 21.22 6.80
C GLU A 106 8.62 21.86 7.50
N ILE A 107 7.72 21.04 8.05
CA ILE A 107 6.60 21.52 8.86
C ILE A 107 7.11 22.12 10.17
N ASP A 108 8.01 21.43 10.87
CA ASP A 108 8.55 21.88 12.16
C ASP A 108 9.37 23.18 12.02
N GLU A 109 10.06 23.36 10.90
CA GLU A 109 10.80 24.58 10.56
C GLU A 109 9.90 25.71 10.00
N GLY A 110 8.60 25.46 9.86
CA GLY A 110 7.64 26.45 9.35
C GLY A 110 7.73 26.74 7.84
N ARG A 111 8.45 25.89 7.09
CA ARG A 111 8.55 26.01 5.63
C ARG A 111 7.34 25.41 4.90
N ALA A 112 6.69 24.43 5.50
CA ALA A 112 5.45 23.85 5.01
C ALA A 112 4.29 24.14 5.95
N VAL A 113 3.09 24.33 5.39
CA VAL A 113 1.89 24.62 6.19
C VAL A 113 1.38 23.32 6.79
N ASN A 114 1.24 23.29 8.12
CA ASN A 114 0.58 22.19 8.80
C ASN A 114 -0.94 22.33 8.60
N VAL A 115 -1.52 21.44 7.82
CA VAL A 115 -2.96 21.43 7.52
C VAL A 115 -3.63 20.36 8.39
N ALA A 116 -4.82 20.68 8.93
CA ALA A 116 -5.59 19.71 9.70
C ALA A 116 -5.85 18.44 8.88
N ALA A 117 -5.69 17.30 9.53
CA ALA A 117 -5.96 16.00 8.89
C ALA A 117 -7.40 15.94 8.37
N LEU A 118 -7.58 15.48 7.15
CA LEU A 118 -8.91 15.20 6.62
C LEU A 118 -9.54 14.04 7.40
N PRO A 119 -10.87 14.09 7.63
CA PRO A 119 -11.55 12.95 8.23
C PRO A 119 -11.30 11.70 7.38
N SER A 120 -10.81 10.64 8.02
CA SER A 120 -10.50 9.38 7.34
C SER A 120 -11.72 8.85 6.60
N PRO A 121 -11.62 8.50 5.32
CA PRO A 121 -12.74 7.94 4.55
C PRO A 121 -13.27 6.60 5.12
N GLY A 122 -12.54 5.96 6.04
CA GLY A 122 -12.98 4.76 6.75
C GLY A 122 -14.08 4.98 7.79
N ILE A 123 -14.43 6.24 8.11
CA ILE A 123 -15.50 6.55 9.09
C ILE A 123 -16.90 6.53 8.45
N ILE A 124 -17.01 6.41 7.14
CA ILE A 124 -18.30 6.31 6.44
C ILE A 124 -18.95 4.91 6.59
N GLY A 125 -18.22 3.93 7.05
CA GLY A 125 -18.74 2.63 7.47
C GLY A 125 -18.44 2.38 8.93
N ASN A 126 -19.47 2.10 9.72
CA ASN A 126 -19.48 1.90 11.16
C ASN A 126 -18.62 0.70 11.63
N TRP A 127 -17.33 0.69 11.26
CA TRP A 127 -16.35 -0.28 11.72
C TRP A 127 -15.85 0.17 13.08
N ARG A 128 -16.66 -0.07 14.12
CA ARG A 128 -16.11 -0.11 15.47
C ARG A 128 -15.10 -1.25 15.48
N MET A 129 -13.82 -0.91 15.54
CA MET A 129 -12.83 -1.85 16.04
C MET A 129 -13.21 -2.12 17.48
N THR A 130 -13.88 -3.23 17.71
CA THR A 130 -13.98 -3.80 19.06
C THR A 130 -12.56 -4.21 19.43
N PRO A 131 -11.99 -3.70 20.53
CA PRO A 131 -10.69 -4.17 20.98
C PRO A 131 -10.78 -5.68 21.21
N PRO A 132 -9.72 -6.45 20.94
CA PRO A 132 -9.70 -7.85 21.26
C PRO A 132 -9.97 -8.01 22.74
N CYS A 133 -10.92 -8.87 23.09
CA CYS A 133 -11.21 -9.20 24.47
C CYS A 133 -9.93 -9.64 25.17
N ALA A 134 -9.52 -8.88 26.20
CA ALA A 134 -8.51 -9.31 27.14
C ALA A 134 -9.09 -10.52 27.90
N THR A 135 -8.50 -11.69 27.69
CA THR A 135 -8.59 -12.86 28.59
C THR A 135 -7.19 -13.26 28.96
#